data_6cea688e124afde3c4bba267681fb395
#
_entry.id   6cea688e124afde3c4bba267681fb395
#
_cell.length_a   1.000
_cell.length_b   1.000
_cell.length_c   1.000
_cell.angle_alpha   90.00
_cell.angle_beta   90.00
_cell.angle_gamma   90.00
#
_symmetry.space_group_name_H-M   'P 1'
#
loop_
_entity.id
_entity.type
_entity.pdbx_description
1 polymer ?
#
loop_
_entity_poly.entity_id
_entity_poly.type
_entity_poly.pdbx_seq_one_letter_code
_entity_poly.pdbx_strand_id
1 'polypeptide(L)'
;GEALGLSWLDYDPEAMELRIVRQYTSDKTLRPPKSEMSRRILSIDKALTEYLDKWKTMQRDIFRRRGLEQKDTDPIVHAFSVGKDADGFRSISVTRPSGHNYSRWFRDFCVDNGYGTYSDVTKQFMRDGKLHTRGTGYSGLVPHGLRHTAATALVASNVDLKTVQARMGHASASTTANFYTHAIRANDRNAAEVFELLSSK
;
A
#
# COMPACT_ATOMS: atom_id res chain seq x y z
N GLY A 1 2.51 7.37 1.75
CA GLY A 1 3.61 7.96 0.99
C GLY A 1 4.37 6.95 0.13
N GLU A 2 4.87 5.86 0.71
CA GLU A 2 5.66 4.85 0.00
C GLU A 2 4.88 4.23 -1.18
N ALA A 3 3.68 3.72 -0.95
CA ALA A 3 2.86 3.14 -2.03
C ALA A 3 2.57 4.12 -3.17
N LEU A 4 2.35 5.40 -2.85
CA LEU A 4 2.18 6.45 -3.86
C LEU A 4 3.52 6.88 -4.50
N GLY A 5 4.64 6.55 -3.87
CA GLY A 5 5.98 6.79 -4.39
C GLY A 5 6.42 5.80 -5.47
N LEU A 6 5.83 4.60 -5.50
CA LEU A 6 6.21 3.54 -6.43
C LEU A 6 5.96 3.92 -7.90
N SER A 7 6.92 3.52 -8.73
CA SER A 7 6.84 3.53 -10.19
C SER A 7 7.10 2.12 -10.71
N TRP A 8 6.83 1.87 -11.98
CA TRP A 8 7.14 0.57 -12.59
C TRP A 8 8.64 0.24 -12.61
N LEU A 9 9.53 1.24 -12.54
CA LEU A 9 10.98 1.06 -12.32
C LEU A 9 11.31 0.36 -10.99
N ASP A 10 10.42 0.42 -10.01
CA ASP A 10 10.61 -0.15 -8.68
C ASP A 10 10.09 -1.59 -8.59
N TYR A 11 9.47 -2.11 -9.64
CA TYR A 11 8.90 -3.44 -9.73
C TYR A 11 9.75 -4.36 -10.61
N ASP A 12 10.18 -5.47 -10.06
CA ASP A 12 10.92 -6.52 -10.72
C ASP A 12 10.08 -7.81 -10.71
N PRO A 13 9.41 -8.15 -11.83
CA PRO A 13 8.56 -9.34 -11.91
C PRO A 13 9.35 -10.65 -11.87
N GLU A 14 10.60 -10.68 -12.38
CA GLU A 14 11.42 -11.88 -12.43
C GLU A 14 11.94 -12.24 -11.03
N ALA A 15 12.43 -11.24 -10.29
CA ALA A 15 12.84 -11.39 -8.91
C ALA A 15 11.67 -11.46 -7.93
N MET A 16 10.44 -11.14 -8.36
CA MET A 16 9.25 -10.93 -7.52
C MET A 16 9.53 -9.93 -6.39
N GLU A 17 9.98 -8.73 -6.76
CA GLU A 17 10.42 -7.71 -5.81
C GLU A 17 9.82 -6.34 -6.08
N LEU A 18 9.64 -5.58 -4.99
CA LEU A 18 9.34 -4.16 -5.00
C LEU A 18 10.42 -3.38 -4.24
N ARG A 19 10.98 -2.36 -4.88
CA ARG A 19 12.02 -1.49 -4.29
C ARG A 19 11.39 -0.25 -3.69
N ILE A 20 11.42 -0.11 -2.37
CA ILE A 20 10.93 1.07 -1.67
C ILE A 20 12.10 2.04 -1.50
N VAL A 21 12.26 2.94 -2.45
CA VAL A 21 13.39 3.89 -2.50
C VAL A 21 12.95 5.36 -2.43
N ARG A 22 11.63 5.60 -2.48
CA ARG A 22 11.06 6.94 -2.44
C ARG A 22 9.66 6.95 -1.82
N GLN A 23 9.23 8.13 -1.42
CA GLN A 23 7.86 8.39 -0.94
C GLN A 23 7.30 9.62 -1.66
N TYR A 24 5.98 9.64 -1.84
CA TYR A 24 5.26 10.80 -2.33
C TYR A 24 4.65 11.55 -1.14
N THR A 25 5.04 12.79 -0.95
CA THR A 25 4.73 13.58 0.23
C THR A 25 3.50 14.48 0.02
N SER A 26 2.98 15.07 1.09
CA SER A 26 1.78 15.92 1.04
C SER A 26 1.94 17.18 0.19
N ASP A 27 3.16 17.68 0.05
CA ASP A 27 3.55 18.78 -0.84
C ASP A 27 3.68 18.36 -2.31
N LYS A 28 3.23 17.15 -2.65
CA LYS A 28 3.26 16.57 -4.01
C LYS A 28 4.66 16.42 -4.61
N THR A 29 5.65 16.17 -3.76
CA THR A 29 7.03 15.91 -4.20
C THR A 29 7.42 14.46 -3.94
N LEU A 30 8.28 13.91 -4.80
CA LEU A 30 8.96 12.65 -4.57
C LEU A 30 10.22 12.94 -3.76
N ARG A 31 10.37 12.27 -2.63
CA ARG A 31 11.52 12.39 -1.74
C ARG A 31 12.04 11.00 -1.35
N PRO A 32 13.32 10.87 -0.98
CA PRO A 32 13.79 9.68 -0.30
C PRO A 32 12.93 9.38 0.94
N PRO A 33 12.83 8.13 1.38
CA PRO A 33 12.21 7.79 2.64
C PRO A 33 12.89 8.53 3.81
N LYS A 34 12.17 8.69 4.93
CA LYS A 34 12.63 9.48 6.09
C LYS A 34 13.90 8.95 6.76
N SER A 35 14.22 7.67 6.59
CA SER A 35 15.42 7.04 7.14
C SER A 35 16.01 6.05 6.14
N GLU A 36 17.28 5.75 6.25
CA GLU A 36 17.96 4.71 5.44
C GLU A 36 17.30 3.33 5.63
N MET A 37 16.87 2.98 6.83
CA MET A 37 16.14 1.73 7.10
C MET A 37 14.80 1.63 6.39
N SER A 38 14.25 2.75 5.95
CA SER A 38 13.02 2.76 5.16
C SER A 38 13.27 2.44 3.68
N ARG A 39 14.52 2.53 3.21
CA ARG A 39 14.92 2.01 1.90
C ARG A 39 15.08 0.50 2.01
N ARG A 40 14.30 -0.23 1.25
CA ARG A 40 14.28 -1.69 1.34
C ARG A 40 13.75 -2.32 0.06
N ILE A 41 14.11 -3.57 -0.12
CA ILE A 41 13.52 -4.45 -1.12
C ILE A 41 12.50 -5.34 -0.41
N LEU A 42 11.31 -5.44 -0.97
CA LEU A 42 10.25 -6.31 -0.48
C LEU A 42 10.06 -7.45 -1.48
N SER A 43 10.32 -8.67 -1.06
CA SER A 43 9.87 -9.83 -1.81
C SER A 43 8.35 -9.92 -1.75
N ILE A 44 7.72 -10.16 -2.88
CA ILE A 44 6.27 -10.29 -3.03
C ILE A 44 5.93 -11.69 -3.50
N ASP A 45 4.71 -12.12 -3.23
CA ASP A 45 4.24 -13.42 -3.65
C ASP A 45 3.82 -13.44 -5.14
N LYS A 46 3.63 -14.64 -5.66
CA LYS A 46 3.22 -14.86 -7.05
C LYS A 46 1.88 -14.21 -7.36
N ALA A 47 0.93 -14.24 -6.44
CA ALA A 47 -0.41 -13.68 -6.64
C ALA A 47 -0.35 -12.15 -6.83
N LEU A 48 0.47 -11.46 -6.01
CA LEU A 48 0.68 -10.01 -6.16
C LEU A 48 1.45 -9.68 -7.44
N THR A 49 2.44 -10.51 -7.83
CA THR A 49 3.16 -10.36 -9.10
C THR A 49 2.19 -10.44 -10.28
N GLU A 50 1.38 -11.48 -10.36
CA GLU A 50 0.36 -11.64 -11.42
C GLU A 50 -0.65 -10.49 -11.44
N TYR A 51 -1.02 -9.98 -10.27
CA TYR A 51 -1.92 -8.81 -10.16
C TYR A 51 -1.26 -7.55 -10.71
N LEU A 52 0.01 -7.30 -10.37
CA LEU A 52 0.76 -6.14 -10.85
C LEU A 52 0.96 -6.19 -12.37
N ASP A 53 1.25 -7.36 -12.95
CA ASP A 53 1.39 -7.53 -14.39
C ASP A 53 0.09 -7.25 -15.14
N LYS A 54 -1.02 -7.79 -14.63
CA LYS A 54 -2.36 -7.48 -15.14
C LYS A 54 -2.65 -5.98 -15.03
N TRP A 55 -2.32 -5.37 -13.88
CA TRP A 55 -2.52 -3.95 -13.67
C TRP A 55 -1.65 -3.10 -14.62
N LYS A 56 -0.38 -3.46 -14.83
CA LYS A 56 0.51 -2.77 -15.78
C LYS A 56 -0.10 -2.78 -17.19
N THR A 57 -0.64 -3.91 -17.60
CA THR A 57 -1.30 -4.07 -18.91
C THR A 57 -2.58 -3.22 -19.01
N MET A 58 -3.44 -3.29 -18.00
CA MET A 58 -4.66 -2.47 -17.95
C MET A 58 -4.33 -0.96 -17.93
N GLN A 59 -3.34 -0.55 -17.18
CA GLN A 59 -2.90 0.84 -17.12
C GLN A 59 -2.41 1.34 -18.48
N ARG A 60 -1.65 0.51 -19.23
CA ARG A 60 -1.21 0.82 -20.59
C ARG A 60 -2.38 1.07 -21.51
N ASP A 61 -3.44 0.25 -21.45
CA ASP A 61 -4.65 0.45 -22.25
C ASP A 61 -5.41 1.72 -21.85
N ILE A 62 -5.46 2.01 -20.55
CA ILE A 62 -6.06 3.25 -20.02
C ILE A 62 -5.31 4.48 -20.56
N PHE A 63 -3.98 4.45 -20.60
CA PHE A 63 -3.14 5.53 -21.10
C PHE A 63 -3.32 5.71 -22.61
N ARG A 64 -3.23 4.61 -23.36
CA ARG A 64 -3.44 4.61 -24.82
C ARG A 64 -4.77 5.25 -25.24
N ARG A 65 -5.88 4.93 -24.55
CA ARG A 65 -7.19 5.54 -24.78
C ARG A 65 -7.22 7.05 -24.55
N ARG A 66 -6.21 7.61 -23.90
CA ARG A 66 -6.04 9.06 -23.63
C ARG A 66 -4.94 9.68 -24.49
N GLY A 67 -4.40 8.95 -25.45
CA GLY A 67 -3.30 9.41 -26.29
C GLY A 67 -1.97 9.49 -25.54
N LEU A 68 -1.81 8.73 -24.44
CA LEU A 68 -0.59 8.69 -23.63
C LEU A 68 0.12 7.34 -23.81
N GLU A 69 1.44 7.39 -23.74
CA GLU A 69 2.29 6.20 -23.69
C GLU A 69 2.69 5.91 -22.24
N GLN A 70 2.62 4.61 -21.84
CA GLN A 70 3.07 4.18 -20.53
C GLN A 70 4.61 4.06 -20.49
N LYS A 71 5.22 4.66 -19.49
CA LYS A 71 6.67 4.62 -19.22
C LYS A 71 6.94 3.88 -17.91
N ASP A 72 8.13 3.30 -17.79
CA ASP A 72 8.52 2.67 -16.51
C ASP A 72 8.66 3.68 -15.35
N THR A 73 8.86 4.96 -15.66
CA THR A 73 8.84 6.04 -14.67
C THR A 73 7.45 6.39 -14.15
N ASP A 74 6.39 5.91 -14.82
CA ASP A 74 5.02 6.20 -14.41
C ASP A 74 4.65 5.53 -13.08
N PRO A 75 3.82 6.19 -12.28
CA PRO A 75 3.39 5.65 -11.00
C PRO A 75 2.53 4.39 -11.16
N ILE A 76 2.75 3.39 -10.31
CA ILE A 76 1.87 2.22 -10.20
C ILE A 76 0.46 2.67 -9.82
N VAL A 77 0.36 3.55 -8.82
CA VAL A 77 -0.90 4.21 -8.43
C VAL A 77 -0.94 5.58 -9.08
N HIS A 78 -1.68 5.70 -10.17
CA HIS A 78 -1.72 6.92 -10.98
C HIS A 78 -3.01 7.72 -10.81
N ALA A 79 -2.91 8.98 -11.21
CA ALA A 79 -4.01 9.90 -11.47
C ALA A 79 -3.73 10.65 -12.78
N PHE A 80 -4.70 11.38 -13.28
CA PHE A 80 -4.51 12.28 -14.40
C PHE A 80 -4.65 13.73 -13.95
N SER A 81 -3.78 14.58 -14.51
CA SER A 81 -3.92 16.02 -14.43
C SER A 81 -4.33 16.57 -15.80
N VAL A 82 -5.23 17.52 -15.79
CA VAL A 82 -5.64 18.24 -16.99
C VAL A 82 -5.06 19.66 -16.90
N GLY A 83 -4.30 20.03 -17.89
CA GLY A 83 -3.66 21.35 -18.01
C GLY A 83 -3.78 21.89 -19.42
N LYS A 84 -2.90 22.83 -19.73
CA LYS A 84 -2.66 23.31 -21.08
C LYS A 84 -1.22 23.02 -21.46
N ASP A 85 -0.96 22.69 -22.72
CA ASP A 85 0.39 22.57 -23.27
C ASP A 85 1.00 23.95 -23.56
N ALA A 86 2.21 23.95 -24.14
CA ALA A 86 2.93 25.16 -24.47
C ALA A 86 2.17 26.06 -25.47
N ASP A 87 1.33 25.45 -26.31
CA ASP A 87 0.54 26.16 -27.34
C ASP A 87 -0.86 26.54 -26.83
N GLY A 88 -1.16 26.27 -25.54
CA GLY A 88 -2.42 26.61 -24.88
C GLY A 88 -3.55 25.63 -25.09
N PHE A 89 -3.33 24.50 -25.78
CA PHE A 89 -4.32 23.44 -25.96
C PHE A 89 -4.45 22.59 -24.72
N ARG A 90 -5.65 21.99 -24.54
CA ARG A 90 -5.90 21.06 -23.44
C ARG A 90 -4.97 19.86 -23.52
N SER A 91 -4.20 19.64 -22.45
CA SER A 91 -3.31 18.49 -22.31
C SER A 91 -3.69 17.64 -21.11
N ILE A 92 -3.39 16.34 -21.22
CA ILE A 92 -3.56 15.37 -20.13
C ILE A 92 -2.18 14.82 -19.80
N SER A 93 -1.85 14.76 -18.52
CA SER A 93 -0.59 14.17 -18.05
C SER A 93 -0.84 13.16 -16.95
N VAL A 94 0.05 12.15 -16.89
CA VAL A 94 0.07 11.16 -15.80
C VAL A 94 0.67 11.81 -14.56
N THR A 95 0.02 11.62 -13.43
CA THR A 95 0.49 12.14 -12.14
C THR A 95 0.19 11.14 -11.01
N ARG A 96 0.62 11.47 -9.81
CA ARG A 96 0.30 10.71 -8.58
C ARG A 96 -0.90 11.32 -7.88
N PRO A 97 -1.83 10.52 -7.34
CA PRO A 97 -2.89 11.06 -6.50
C PRO A 97 -2.29 11.66 -5.23
N SER A 98 -2.86 12.75 -4.73
CA SER A 98 -2.51 13.23 -3.39
C SER A 98 -2.89 12.19 -2.34
N GLY A 99 -2.18 12.17 -1.20
CA GLY A 99 -2.50 11.26 -0.09
C GLY A 99 -3.93 11.44 0.42
N HIS A 100 -4.44 12.68 0.41
CA HIS A 100 -5.83 12.98 0.76
C HIS A 100 -6.83 12.33 -0.22
N ASN A 101 -6.61 12.50 -1.53
CA ASN A 101 -7.48 11.92 -2.56
C ASN A 101 -7.44 10.39 -2.53
N TYR A 102 -6.24 9.81 -2.33
CA TYR A 102 -6.09 8.37 -2.17
C TYR A 102 -6.82 7.84 -0.93
N SER A 103 -6.66 8.49 0.21
CA SER A 103 -7.33 8.07 1.45
C SER A 103 -8.86 8.19 1.36
N ARG A 104 -9.35 9.22 0.67
CA ARG A 104 -10.79 9.37 0.40
C ARG A 104 -11.30 8.28 -0.52
N TRP A 105 -10.61 8.03 -1.64
CA TRP A 105 -10.94 6.95 -2.55
C TRP A 105 -10.94 5.59 -1.85
N PHE A 106 -9.94 5.34 -1.00
CA PHE A 106 -9.82 4.08 -0.27
C PHE A 106 -10.98 3.87 0.70
N ARG A 107 -11.44 4.92 1.38
CA ARG A 107 -12.61 4.85 2.26
C ARG A 107 -13.89 4.58 1.47
N ASP A 108 -14.12 5.31 0.38
CA ASP A 108 -15.26 5.05 -0.51
C ASP A 108 -15.25 3.59 -0.99
N PHE A 109 -14.07 3.09 -1.44
CA PHE A 109 -13.87 1.69 -1.83
C PHE A 109 -14.20 0.70 -0.70
N CYS A 110 -13.76 0.97 0.52
CA CYS A 110 -14.05 0.11 1.68
C CYS A 110 -15.55 0.07 1.99
N VAL A 111 -16.24 1.19 1.91
CA VAL A 111 -17.71 1.22 2.12
C VAL A 111 -18.43 0.44 1.03
N ASP A 112 -18.07 0.64 -0.23
CA ASP A 112 -18.67 -0.05 -1.38
C ASP A 112 -18.46 -1.58 -1.35
N ASN A 113 -17.44 -2.06 -0.60
CA ASN A 113 -17.10 -3.48 -0.49
C ASN A 113 -17.35 -4.06 0.92
N GLY A 114 -18.02 -3.35 1.81
CA GLY A 114 -18.39 -3.85 3.14
C GLY A 114 -17.27 -3.85 4.19
N TYR A 115 -16.16 -3.16 3.91
CA TYR A 115 -15.02 -3.03 4.84
C TYR A 115 -15.04 -1.74 5.67
N GLY A 116 -16.14 -0.99 5.59
CA GLY A 116 -16.32 0.25 6.34
C GLY A 116 -17.73 0.81 6.16
N THR A 117 -18.03 1.83 6.96
CA THR A 117 -19.31 2.54 6.92
C THR A 117 -19.09 4.04 7.07
N TYR A 118 -20.05 4.83 6.59
CA TYR A 118 -20.22 6.25 6.94
C TYR A 118 -21.39 6.39 7.90
N SER A 119 -21.22 7.17 8.97
CA SER A 119 -22.34 7.50 9.88
C SER A 119 -23.35 8.45 9.26
N ASP A 120 -22.90 9.28 8.31
CA ASP A 120 -23.74 10.22 7.59
C ASP A 120 -23.37 10.17 6.10
N VAL A 121 -24.32 9.73 5.26
CA VAL A 121 -24.14 9.62 3.81
C VAL A 121 -24.52 10.95 3.17
N THR A 122 -23.50 11.64 2.64
CA THR A 122 -23.68 12.98 2.03
C THR A 122 -23.89 12.93 0.52
N LYS A 123 -23.49 11.84 -0.15
CA LYS A 123 -23.61 11.71 -1.60
C LYS A 123 -23.61 10.25 -2.03
N GLN A 124 -24.49 9.94 -3.00
CA GLN A 124 -24.45 8.71 -3.78
C GLN A 124 -24.34 9.05 -5.27
N PHE A 125 -23.55 8.30 -6.03
CA PHE A 125 -23.33 8.56 -7.44
C PHE A 125 -22.96 7.28 -8.20
N MET A 126 -23.38 7.22 -9.46
CA MET A 126 -22.98 6.13 -10.35
C MET A 126 -21.61 6.39 -10.96
N ARG A 127 -20.77 5.37 -10.97
CA ARG A 127 -19.47 5.38 -11.64
C ARG A 127 -19.16 3.97 -12.14
N ASP A 128 -18.76 3.84 -13.40
CA ASP A 128 -18.43 2.55 -14.03
C ASP A 128 -19.54 1.48 -13.83
N GLY A 129 -20.82 1.91 -13.88
CA GLY A 129 -21.98 1.05 -13.70
C GLY A 129 -22.26 0.60 -12.26
N LYS A 130 -21.53 1.10 -11.27
CA LYS A 130 -21.70 0.79 -9.84
C LYS A 130 -22.13 2.01 -9.04
N LEU A 131 -22.95 1.77 -8.03
CA LEU A 131 -23.30 2.79 -7.05
C LEU A 131 -22.16 2.96 -6.07
N HIS A 132 -21.72 4.21 -5.91
CA HIS A 132 -20.69 4.60 -4.95
C HIS A 132 -21.29 5.49 -3.87
N THR A 133 -20.84 5.28 -2.64
CA THR A 133 -21.31 6.02 -1.47
C THR A 133 -20.18 6.86 -0.89
N ARG A 134 -20.49 8.09 -0.53
CA ARG A 134 -19.59 9.02 0.17
C ARG A 134 -20.30 9.67 1.33
N GLY A 135 -19.57 9.90 2.42
CA GLY A 135 -20.14 10.48 3.63
C GLY A 135 -19.08 11.02 4.59
N THR A 136 -19.51 11.30 5.80
CA THR A 136 -18.68 11.69 6.94
C THR A 136 -18.78 10.65 8.06
N GLY A 137 -17.95 10.78 9.11
CA GLY A 137 -17.93 9.83 10.22
C GLY A 137 -17.55 8.41 9.79
N TYR A 138 -16.47 8.30 9.00
CA TYR A 138 -16.00 7.00 8.51
C TYR A 138 -15.51 6.11 9.65
N SER A 139 -15.97 4.86 9.67
CA SER A 139 -15.47 3.76 10.49
C SER A 139 -15.16 2.56 9.60
N GLY A 140 -13.96 2.01 9.70
CA GLY A 140 -13.55 0.87 8.89
C GLY A 140 -12.05 0.85 8.60
N LEU A 141 -11.65 0.08 7.60
CA LEU A 141 -10.25 -0.06 7.22
C LEU A 141 -9.66 1.24 6.69
N VAL A 142 -8.45 1.54 7.11
CA VAL A 142 -7.64 2.66 6.61
C VAL A 142 -6.30 2.15 6.08
N PRO A 143 -5.66 2.84 5.11
CA PRO A 143 -4.39 2.36 4.54
C PRO A 143 -3.30 2.06 5.57
N HIS A 144 -3.25 2.86 6.65
CA HIS A 144 -2.28 2.61 7.73
C HIS A 144 -2.66 1.39 8.58
N GLY A 145 -3.94 1.11 8.74
CA GLY A 145 -4.44 -0.09 9.41
C GLY A 145 -4.03 -1.38 8.72
N LEU A 146 -3.98 -1.40 7.37
CA LEU A 146 -3.49 -2.55 6.61
C LEU A 146 -2.03 -2.86 6.92
N ARG A 147 -1.20 -1.84 7.16
CA ARG A 147 0.19 -2.02 7.59
C ARG A 147 0.26 -2.66 8.98
N HIS A 148 -0.61 -2.24 9.91
CA HIS A 148 -0.73 -2.85 11.22
C HIS A 148 -1.14 -4.32 11.12
N THR A 149 -2.18 -4.62 10.33
CA THR A 149 -2.64 -5.98 10.08
C THR A 149 -1.52 -6.86 9.52
N ALA A 150 -0.78 -6.37 8.53
CA ALA A 150 0.34 -7.12 7.94
C ALA A 150 1.44 -7.39 8.98
N ALA A 151 1.82 -6.41 9.79
CA ALA A 151 2.82 -6.60 10.85
C ALA A 151 2.35 -7.63 11.89
N THR A 152 1.09 -7.53 12.34
CA THR A 152 0.49 -8.48 13.30
C THR A 152 0.43 -9.90 12.73
N ALA A 153 0.04 -10.05 11.46
CA ALA A 153 -0.01 -11.36 10.80
C ALA A 153 1.38 -12.01 10.70
N LEU A 154 2.42 -11.24 10.36
CA LEU A 154 3.79 -11.76 10.31
C LEU A 154 4.26 -12.23 11.69
N VAL A 155 3.98 -11.44 12.73
CA VAL A 155 4.30 -11.80 14.11
C VAL A 155 3.54 -13.06 14.55
N ALA A 156 2.25 -13.15 14.26
CA ALA A 156 1.43 -14.32 14.56
C ALA A 156 1.89 -15.57 13.82
N SER A 157 2.55 -15.40 12.67
CA SER A 157 3.17 -16.49 11.90
C SER A 157 4.61 -16.81 12.33
N ASN A 158 5.03 -16.37 13.51
CA ASN A 158 6.37 -16.60 14.08
C ASN A 158 7.54 -16.06 13.22
N VAL A 159 7.28 -15.05 12.37
CA VAL A 159 8.35 -14.33 11.69
C VAL A 159 9.12 -13.50 12.72
N ASP A 160 10.44 -13.60 12.71
CA ASP A 160 11.27 -12.90 13.69
C ASP A 160 11.10 -11.38 13.62
N LEU A 161 11.25 -10.73 14.78
CA LEU A 161 10.98 -9.30 14.96
C LEU A 161 11.84 -8.42 14.06
N LYS A 162 13.09 -8.81 13.82
CA LYS A 162 14.04 -8.03 13.01
C LYS A 162 13.62 -8.05 11.53
N THR A 163 13.17 -9.21 11.05
CA THR A 163 12.60 -9.35 9.69
C THR A 163 11.31 -8.53 9.55
N VAL A 164 10.41 -8.59 10.54
CA VAL A 164 9.19 -7.77 10.54
C VAL A 164 9.54 -6.28 10.53
N GLN A 165 10.47 -5.85 11.38
CA GLN A 165 10.95 -4.46 11.43
C GLN A 165 11.53 -4.01 10.10
N ALA A 166 12.42 -4.81 9.50
CA ALA A 166 13.02 -4.52 8.21
C ALA A 166 11.97 -4.43 7.10
N ARG A 167 11.05 -5.40 7.04
CA ARG A 167 9.97 -5.42 6.05
C ARG A 167 9.04 -4.22 6.18
N MET A 168 8.73 -3.80 7.42
CA MET A 168 7.91 -2.61 7.67
C MET A 168 8.69 -1.30 7.48
N GLY A 169 10.03 -1.32 7.48
CA GLY A 169 10.86 -0.12 7.41
C GLY A 169 10.71 0.76 8.66
N HIS A 170 10.54 0.14 9.83
CA HIS A 170 10.47 0.87 11.09
C HIS A 170 11.87 1.24 11.57
N ALA A 171 12.12 2.54 11.74
CA ALA A 171 13.41 3.05 12.25
C ALA A 171 13.69 2.62 13.71
N SER A 172 12.63 2.33 14.49
CA SER A 172 12.75 1.90 15.89
C SER A 172 12.14 0.52 16.10
N ALA A 173 12.86 -0.34 16.83
CA ALA A 173 12.36 -1.63 17.28
C ALA A 173 11.15 -1.49 18.22
N SER A 174 11.07 -0.40 19.01
CA SER A 174 9.94 -0.14 19.90
C SER A 174 8.62 -0.01 19.14
N THR A 175 8.65 0.56 17.93
CA THR A 175 7.46 0.66 17.06
C THR A 175 6.96 -0.73 16.66
N THR A 176 7.87 -1.68 16.45
CA THR A 176 7.51 -3.06 16.10
C THR A 176 7.15 -3.88 17.35
N ALA A 177 7.78 -3.61 18.51
CA ALA A 177 7.52 -4.29 19.77
C ALA A 177 6.07 -4.10 20.26
N ASN A 178 5.43 -2.96 19.96
CA ASN A 178 4.04 -2.72 20.30
C ASN A 178 3.08 -3.71 19.64
N PHE A 179 3.44 -4.32 18.50
CA PHE A 179 2.67 -5.39 17.86
C PHE A 179 2.87 -6.74 18.54
N TYR A 180 3.94 -6.89 19.32
CA TYR A 180 4.33 -8.14 19.98
C TYR A 180 3.57 -8.42 21.26
N THR A 181 3.03 -7.41 21.93
CA THR A 181 2.44 -7.55 23.27
C THR A 181 1.31 -8.59 23.32
N HIS A 182 0.60 -8.77 22.21
CA HIS A 182 -0.45 -9.78 22.09
C HIS A 182 0.07 -11.15 21.61
N ALA A 183 1.17 -11.20 20.85
CA ALA A 183 1.75 -12.44 20.35
C ALA A 183 2.69 -13.13 21.35
N ILE A 184 3.27 -12.38 22.29
CA ILE A 184 4.20 -12.89 23.31
C ILE A 184 3.57 -14.01 24.14
N ARG A 185 2.30 -13.88 24.53
CA ARG A 185 1.61 -14.91 25.35
C ARG A 185 1.46 -16.25 24.64
N ALA A 186 1.23 -16.25 23.33
CA ALA A 186 1.14 -17.48 22.54
C ALA A 186 2.52 -18.11 22.34
N ASN A 187 3.55 -17.30 22.10
CA ASN A 187 4.92 -17.78 21.94
C ASN A 187 5.56 -18.26 23.25
N ASP A 188 5.19 -17.69 24.38
CA ASP A 188 5.62 -18.17 25.70
C ASP A 188 5.14 -19.59 26.01
N ARG A 189 3.89 -19.92 25.60
CA ARG A 189 3.36 -21.28 25.71
C ARG A 189 4.12 -22.27 24.81
N ASN A 190 4.42 -21.87 23.56
CA ASN A 190 5.23 -22.70 22.66
C ASN A 190 6.67 -22.90 23.18
N ALA A 191 7.25 -21.88 23.82
CA ALA A 191 8.57 -22.00 24.45
C ALA A 191 8.55 -22.99 25.63
N ALA A 192 7.49 -23.01 26.44
CA ALA A 192 7.31 -23.98 27.51
C ALA A 192 7.24 -25.43 26.98
N GLU A 193 6.52 -25.65 25.87
CA GLU A 193 6.43 -26.97 25.20
C GLU A 193 7.81 -27.44 24.70
N VAL A 194 8.66 -26.54 24.18
CA VAL A 194 10.02 -26.89 23.75
C VAL A 194 10.87 -27.34 24.94
N PHE A 195 10.75 -26.69 26.10
CA PHE A 195 11.45 -27.11 27.33
C PHE A 195 10.96 -28.47 27.84
N GLU A 196 9.66 -28.77 27.71
CA GLU A 196 9.10 -30.07 28.07
C GLU A 196 9.67 -31.18 27.18
N LEU A 197 9.78 -30.94 25.86
CA LEU A 197 10.41 -31.88 24.92
C LEU A 197 11.91 -32.09 25.17
N LEU A 198 12.63 -31.11 25.68
CA LEU A 198 14.04 -31.21 26.02
C LEU A 198 14.27 -31.92 27.36
N SER A 199 13.33 -31.83 28.29
CA SER A 199 13.41 -32.47 29.61
C SER A 199 12.90 -33.91 29.62
N SER A 200 12.24 -34.35 28.55
CA SER A 200 11.72 -35.72 28.40
C SER A 200 12.70 -36.70 27.69
N LYS A 201 13.93 -36.25 27.42
CA LYS A 201 15.06 -37.08 26.94
C LYS A 201 16.09 -37.31 28.04
#